data_176d917865191fda823df02ab91fa4e4
#
_entry.id   176d917865191fda823df02ab91fa4e4
#
_cell.length_a   1.000
_cell.length_b   1.000
_cell.length_c   1.000
_cell.angle_alpha   90.00
_cell.angle_beta   90.00
_cell.angle_gamma   90.00
#
_symmetry.space_group_name_H-M   'P 1'
#
loop_
_entity.id
_entity.type
_entity.pdbx_description
1 polymer ?
#
loop_
_entity_poly.entity_id
_entity_poly.type
_entity_poly.pdbx_seq_one_letter_code
_entity_poly.pdbx_strand_id
1 'polypeptide(L)'
;MPRVLLTGFGPFGSHDVNPTELIVESFPPLIPIKNPFGRGSSEMSIEKHVLSVDEYGSRWAANELASREWDAILHLGLCGECKQPRIELLAEDVLDMRIPDNSGRQINAAMLSGTGDLRAAVPVKKWGIEDWEVDIELSKDAGRYICNETYYRTLEALQTHKFAIPCLFLHLPPVEHLSVEEASKLVRRVLAHMLYKPSIQVAAGIFTSESGFLAMKRGEDEPKSGKWEFPGGTVERDESPEDALLRELQEELSVEASIIKKAGIWTHTYPFLHVEIHGFLVETENLDDLQMSVHSEMKWISSSEGLNLDWLEADIPIVEDLSLIH
;
A
#
# COMPACT_ATOMS: atom_id res chain seq x y z
N MET A 1 18.01 8.74 10.98
CA MET A 1 17.16 9.82 10.43
C MET A 1 16.81 9.40 9.03
N PRO A 2 15.52 9.25 8.69
CA PRO A 2 15.10 8.81 7.39
C PRO A 2 15.46 9.81 6.29
N ARG A 3 15.87 9.27 5.12
CA ARG A 3 16.20 10.03 3.91
C ARG A 3 15.09 9.83 2.89
N VAL A 4 14.51 10.90 2.42
CA VAL A 4 13.40 10.88 1.47
C VAL A 4 13.86 11.48 0.15
N LEU A 5 13.60 10.77 -0.95
CA LEU A 5 13.66 11.39 -2.28
C LEU A 5 12.32 12.06 -2.57
N LEU A 6 12.36 13.36 -2.83
CA LEU A 6 11.23 14.14 -3.33
C LEU A 6 11.55 14.65 -4.72
N THR A 7 10.76 14.24 -5.72
CA THR A 7 10.93 14.72 -7.09
C THR A 7 9.72 15.50 -7.57
N GLY A 8 9.95 16.41 -8.49
CA GLY A 8 8.93 17.08 -9.31
C GLY A 8 9.49 17.23 -10.72
N PHE A 9 8.73 17.83 -11.59
CA PHE A 9 9.12 18.01 -12.98
C PHE A 9 9.35 19.48 -13.30
N GLY A 10 10.33 19.74 -14.16
CA GLY A 10 10.53 21.04 -14.77
C GLY A 10 9.42 21.44 -15.76
N PRO A 11 9.52 22.58 -16.40
CA PRO A 11 8.58 23.06 -17.41
C PRO A 11 8.42 22.10 -18.60
N PHE A 12 7.20 22.01 -19.14
CA PHE A 12 6.92 21.17 -20.32
C PHE A 12 5.76 21.73 -21.15
N GLY A 13 5.75 21.42 -22.43
CA GLY A 13 4.70 21.85 -23.37
C GLY A 13 4.58 23.37 -23.44
N SER A 14 3.40 23.91 -23.13
CA SER A 14 3.12 25.36 -23.06
C SER A 14 3.22 25.93 -21.64
N HIS A 15 3.65 25.15 -20.65
CA HIS A 15 3.78 25.58 -19.28
C HIS A 15 5.21 26.09 -18.99
N ASP A 16 5.38 27.38 -18.89
CA ASP A 16 6.66 28.03 -18.55
C ASP A 16 7.13 27.72 -17.12
N VAL A 17 6.19 27.35 -16.24
CA VAL A 17 6.44 26.99 -14.85
C VAL A 17 5.66 25.73 -14.50
N ASN A 18 6.30 24.78 -13.85
CA ASN A 18 5.65 23.60 -13.30
C ASN A 18 5.51 23.76 -11.78
N PRO A 19 4.29 23.76 -11.22
CA PRO A 19 4.09 23.89 -9.77
C PRO A 19 4.88 22.87 -8.94
N THR A 20 5.11 21.68 -9.47
CA THR A 20 5.84 20.63 -8.74
C THR A 20 7.32 20.96 -8.55
N GLU A 21 7.94 21.67 -9.50
CA GLU A 21 9.29 22.22 -9.36
C GLU A 21 9.35 23.23 -8.19
N LEU A 22 8.41 24.19 -8.16
CA LEU A 22 8.35 25.19 -7.10
C LEU A 22 8.18 24.55 -5.72
N ILE A 23 7.33 23.52 -5.63
CA ILE A 23 7.11 22.80 -4.37
C ILE A 23 8.39 22.09 -3.94
N VAL A 24 9.03 21.30 -4.83
CA VAL A 24 10.28 20.58 -4.54
C VAL A 24 11.37 21.54 -4.08
N GLU A 25 11.55 22.66 -4.78
CA GLU A 25 12.58 23.64 -4.44
C GLU A 25 12.31 24.34 -3.10
N SER A 26 11.03 24.55 -2.73
CA SER A 26 10.65 25.21 -1.48
C SER A 26 10.93 24.38 -0.23
N PHE A 27 11.09 23.04 -0.37
CA PHE A 27 11.32 22.16 0.77
C PHE A 27 12.69 22.39 1.40
N PRO A 28 12.78 22.60 2.72
CA PRO A 28 14.06 22.62 3.42
C PRO A 28 14.70 21.22 3.43
N PRO A 29 16.03 21.11 3.54
CA PRO A 29 16.73 19.83 3.52
C PRO A 29 16.44 18.96 4.74
N LEU A 30 15.91 19.54 5.82
CA LEU A 30 15.55 18.86 7.06
C LEU A 30 14.18 19.32 7.54
N ILE A 31 13.30 18.37 7.86
CA ILE A 31 11.92 18.65 8.26
C ILE A 31 11.52 17.82 9.47
N PRO A 32 10.95 18.45 10.52
CA PRO A 32 10.34 17.70 11.61
C PRO A 32 9.05 17.04 11.13
N ILE A 33 8.87 15.78 11.54
CA ILE A 33 7.65 15.00 11.27
C ILE A 33 7.09 14.41 12.55
N LYS A 34 5.77 14.37 12.64
CA LYS A 34 5.05 13.67 13.70
C LYS A 34 4.55 12.34 13.20
N ASN A 35 4.54 11.34 14.06
CA ASN A 35 3.91 10.06 13.74
C ASN A 35 2.38 10.27 13.56
N PRO A 36 1.83 10.04 12.36
CA PRO A 36 0.40 10.25 12.10
C PRO A 36 -0.48 9.16 12.75
N PHE A 37 0.11 8.02 13.13
CA PHE A 37 -0.62 6.86 13.68
C PHE A 37 -0.45 6.73 15.20
N GLY A 38 0.15 7.70 15.89
CA GLY A 38 0.34 7.59 17.33
C GLY A 38 1.27 8.65 17.91
N ARG A 39 1.93 8.30 19.02
CA ARG A 39 2.87 9.20 19.68
C ARG A 39 4.25 9.12 19.02
N GLY A 40 4.97 10.23 19.07
CA GLY A 40 6.35 10.34 18.62
C GLY A 40 6.54 11.35 17.50
N SER A 41 7.77 11.81 17.39
CA SER A 41 8.22 12.71 16.34
C SER A 41 9.68 12.41 16.01
N SER A 42 10.06 12.68 14.78
CA SER A 42 11.45 12.59 14.31
C SER A 42 11.73 13.71 13.32
N GLU A 43 12.92 13.71 12.75
CA GLU A 43 13.26 14.55 11.62
C GLU A 43 13.51 13.66 10.40
N MET A 44 13.16 14.13 9.21
CA MET A 44 13.51 13.52 7.94
C MET A 44 14.40 14.45 7.13
N SER A 45 15.37 13.88 6.43
CA SER A 45 16.15 14.61 5.44
C SER A 45 15.51 14.45 4.06
N ILE A 46 15.44 15.56 3.32
CA ILE A 46 14.87 15.59 1.97
C ILE A 46 16.00 15.74 0.94
N GLU A 47 16.15 14.75 0.10
CA GLU A 47 16.91 14.85 -1.15
C GLU A 47 15.94 15.27 -2.26
N LYS A 48 16.21 16.42 -2.86
CA LYS A 48 15.35 17.04 -3.86
C LYS A 48 15.90 16.83 -5.25
N HIS A 49 15.04 16.49 -6.21
CA HIS A 49 15.43 16.43 -7.60
C HIS A 49 14.31 16.90 -8.53
N VAL A 50 14.61 17.85 -9.40
CA VAL A 50 13.72 18.30 -10.48
C VAL A 50 14.04 17.49 -11.73
N LEU A 51 13.11 16.64 -12.15
CA LEU A 51 13.25 15.76 -13.29
C LEU A 51 13.00 16.53 -14.59
N SER A 52 13.81 16.24 -15.63
CA SER A 52 13.48 16.65 -16.99
C SER A 52 12.25 15.87 -17.48
N VAL A 53 11.43 16.52 -18.31
CA VAL A 53 10.23 15.87 -18.89
C VAL A 53 10.65 15.15 -20.17
N ASP A 54 11.42 14.07 -20.01
CA ASP A 54 11.96 13.21 -21.05
C ASP A 54 12.33 11.82 -20.52
N GLU A 55 12.86 10.94 -21.36
CA GLU A 55 13.27 9.59 -20.97
C GLU A 55 14.36 9.58 -19.90
N TYR A 56 15.28 10.53 -19.93
CA TYR A 56 16.35 10.61 -18.94
C TYR A 56 15.77 10.89 -17.55
N GLY A 57 14.88 11.90 -17.45
CA GLY A 57 14.23 12.22 -16.18
C GLY A 57 13.33 11.10 -15.68
N SER A 58 12.56 10.43 -16.56
CA SER A 58 11.68 9.33 -16.16
C SER A 58 12.43 8.13 -15.58
N ARG A 59 13.66 7.90 -15.98
CA ARG A 59 14.50 6.78 -15.51
C ARG A 59 15.44 7.15 -14.35
N TRP A 60 15.56 8.44 -14.04
CA TRP A 60 16.60 8.91 -13.12
C TRP A 60 16.51 8.24 -11.75
N ALA A 61 15.36 8.25 -11.09
CA ALA A 61 15.20 7.66 -9.76
C ALA A 61 15.47 6.15 -9.76
N ALA A 62 14.99 5.43 -10.78
CA ALA A 62 15.25 4.00 -10.94
C ALA A 62 16.74 3.68 -11.09
N ASN A 63 17.47 4.49 -11.85
CA ASN A 63 18.91 4.31 -12.07
C ASN A 63 19.74 4.60 -10.81
N GLU A 64 19.30 5.53 -9.97
CA GLU A 64 20.01 5.92 -8.75
C GLU A 64 19.75 4.98 -7.56
N LEU A 65 18.70 4.14 -7.60
CA LEU A 65 18.31 3.25 -6.51
C LEU A 65 19.44 2.35 -5.98
N ALA A 66 20.30 1.83 -6.85
CA ALA A 66 21.38 0.94 -6.45
C ALA A 66 22.55 1.68 -5.75
N SER A 67 22.65 3.01 -5.93
CA SER A 67 23.72 3.86 -5.39
C SER A 67 23.29 4.74 -4.23
N ARG A 68 21.99 4.78 -3.91
CA ARG A 68 21.38 5.65 -2.90
C ARG A 68 20.65 4.85 -1.84
N GLU A 69 20.63 5.38 -0.63
CA GLU A 69 19.85 4.82 0.47
C GLU A 69 18.70 5.77 0.80
N TRP A 70 17.53 5.52 0.21
CA TRP A 70 16.30 6.24 0.53
C TRP A 70 15.36 5.35 1.37
N ASP A 71 14.71 5.98 2.34
CA ASP A 71 13.69 5.33 3.17
C ASP A 71 12.28 5.54 2.60
N ALA A 72 12.10 6.51 1.70
CA ALA A 72 10.86 6.74 0.96
C ALA A 72 11.14 7.51 -0.34
N ILE A 73 10.29 7.32 -1.35
CA ILE A 73 10.34 8.02 -2.63
C ILE A 73 8.96 8.58 -2.94
N LEU A 74 8.85 9.91 -3.08
CA LEU A 74 7.63 10.58 -3.49
C LEU A 74 7.87 11.38 -4.77
N HIS A 75 7.18 10.99 -5.83
CA HIS A 75 7.14 11.73 -7.08
C HIS A 75 5.95 12.67 -7.10
N LEU A 76 6.13 13.91 -7.54
CA LEU A 76 5.08 14.89 -7.75
C LEU A 76 4.91 15.14 -9.24
N GLY A 77 3.66 15.12 -9.73
CA GLY A 77 3.29 15.46 -11.09
C GLY A 77 2.17 16.49 -11.14
N LEU A 78 2.09 17.26 -12.21
CA LEU A 78 0.97 18.15 -12.48
C LEU A 78 -0.13 17.41 -13.24
N CYS A 79 -1.34 17.39 -12.68
CA CYS A 79 -2.54 16.98 -13.41
C CYS A 79 -3.33 18.22 -13.81
N GLY A 80 -3.20 18.65 -15.08
CA GLY A 80 -3.80 19.90 -15.57
C GLY A 80 -5.32 19.93 -15.55
N GLU A 81 -5.98 18.77 -15.54
CA GLU A 81 -7.44 18.64 -15.57
C GLU A 81 -8.03 18.33 -14.18
N CYS A 82 -7.18 18.02 -13.19
CA CYS A 82 -7.64 17.68 -11.86
C CYS A 82 -8.07 18.92 -11.07
N LYS A 83 -9.09 18.76 -10.23
CA LYS A 83 -9.50 19.78 -9.26
C LYS A 83 -9.01 19.51 -7.85
N GLN A 84 -8.62 18.26 -7.58
CA GLN A 84 -8.11 17.79 -6.30
C GLN A 84 -6.86 16.93 -6.50
N PRO A 85 -5.99 16.79 -5.49
CA PRO A 85 -4.84 15.91 -5.55
C PRO A 85 -5.24 14.45 -5.74
N ARG A 86 -4.34 13.68 -6.39
CA ARG A 86 -4.51 12.23 -6.59
C ARG A 86 -3.29 11.47 -6.12
N ILE A 87 -3.50 10.47 -5.26
CA ILE A 87 -2.47 9.48 -4.95
C ILE A 87 -2.64 8.32 -5.91
N GLU A 88 -1.64 8.08 -6.73
CA GLU A 88 -1.66 7.01 -7.72
C GLU A 88 -1.29 5.68 -7.07
N LEU A 89 -2.21 4.71 -7.15
CA LEU A 89 -2.03 3.37 -6.59
C LEU A 89 -1.47 2.37 -7.61
N LEU A 90 -1.44 2.76 -8.89
CA LEU A 90 -1.05 1.92 -10.01
C LEU A 90 -0.22 2.73 -11.01
N ALA A 91 0.81 2.08 -11.56
CA ALA A 91 1.48 2.50 -12.78
C ALA A 91 1.18 1.49 -13.89
N GLU A 92 0.62 1.94 -15.02
CA GLU A 92 0.31 1.07 -16.16
C GLU A 92 1.58 0.70 -16.94
N ASP A 93 1.65 -0.55 -17.41
CA ASP A 93 2.73 -1.04 -18.30
C ASP A 93 2.56 -0.52 -19.74
N VAL A 94 2.28 0.76 -19.88
CA VAL A 94 2.05 1.38 -21.18
C VAL A 94 2.57 2.81 -21.21
N LEU A 95 3.15 3.19 -22.36
CA LEU A 95 3.50 4.57 -22.72
C LEU A 95 2.74 4.93 -23.99
N ASP A 96 1.89 5.96 -23.92
CA ASP A 96 1.09 6.44 -25.04
C ASP A 96 1.03 7.97 -25.01
N MET A 97 2.00 8.59 -25.70
CA MET A 97 2.29 10.00 -25.56
C MET A 97 1.48 10.84 -26.54
N ARG A 98 0.52 11.63 -26.04
CA ARG A 98 -0.30 12.55 -26.86
C ARG A 98 0.52 13.68 -27.50
N ILE A 99 1.60 14.08 -26.84
CA ILE A 99 2.53 15.12 -27.29
C ILE A 99 3.97 14.62 -27.13
N PRO A 100 4.94 15.10 -27.92
CA PRO A 100 6.33 14.78 -27.67
C PRO A 100 6.81 15.28 -26.31
N ASP A 101 7.80 14.60 -25.73
CA ASP A 101 8.52 15.09 -24.55
C ASP A 101 9.51 16.21 -24.92
N ASN A 102 10.21 16.73 -23.91
CA ASN A 102 11.15 17.85 -24.12
C ASN A 102 12.38 17.47 -24.99
N SER A 103 12.63 16.17 -25.20
CA SER A 103 13.67 15.69 -26.15
C SER A 103 13.13 15.48 -27.57
N GLY A 104 11.81 15.63 -27.76
CA GLY A 104 11.14 15.37 -29.04
C GLY A 104 10.72 13.90 -29.22
N ARG A 105 10.88 13.05 -28.21
CA ARG A 105 10.43 11.66 -28.23
C ARG A 105 8.91 11.61 -28.12
N GLN A 106 8.26 10.86 -29.01
CA GLN A 106 6.84 10.57 -28.94
C GLN A 106 6.60 9.10 -29.24
N ILE A 107 6.04 8.38 -28.27
CA ILE A 107 5.77 6.95 -28.33
C ILE A 107 4.26 6.73 -28.35
N ASN A 108 3.78 5.83 -29.18
CA ASN A 108 2.38 5.49 -29.31
C ASN A 108 2.17 4.03 -28.87
N ALA A 109 1.37 3.85 -27.81
CA ALA A 109 0.89 2.57 -27.31
C ALA A 109 1.95 1.46 -27.20
N ALA A 110 3.12 1.75 -26.63
CA ALA A 110 4.19 0.80 -26.40
C ALA A 110 4.20 0.32 -24.93
N MET A 111 4.47 -0.96 -24.72
CA MET A 111 4.71 -1.50 -23.37
C MET A 111 6.01 -0.95 -22.81
N LEU A 112 6.03 -0.63 -21.52
CA LEU A 112 7.24 -0.23 -20.81
C LEU A 112 8.15 -1.43 -20.53
N SER A 113 7.62 -2.55 -20.05
CA SER A 113 8.40 -3.77 -19.83
C SER A 113 7.74 -5.05 -20.36
N GLY A 114 6.43 -5.10 -20.47
CA GLY A 114 5.66 -6.29 -20.82
C GLY A 114 5.43 -7.24 -19.65
N THR A 115 5.66 -6.79 -18.41
CA THR A 115 5.43 -7.61 -17.20
C THR A 115 4.09 -7.31 -16.52
N GLY A 116 3.32 -6.37 -17.08
CA GLY A 116 2.04 -5.92 -16.57
C GLY A 116 2.14 -4.73 -15.63
N ASP A 117 0.99 -4.27 -15.16
CA ASP A 117 0.87 -3.08 -14.32
C ASP A 117 1.50 -3.29 -12.93
N LEU A 118 2.06 -2.23 -12.37
CA LEU A 118 2.72 -2.25 -11.07
C LEU A 118 1.92 -1.46 -10.04
N ARG A 119 1.71 -2.06 -8.86
CA ARG A 119 0.97 -1.44 -7.76
C ARG A 119 1.90 -0.88 -6.70
N ALA A 120 1.51 0.24 -6.12
CA ALA A 120 2.12 0.73 -4.89
C ALA A 120 1.94 -0.29 -3.76
N ALA A 121 3.03 -0.58 -3.04
CA ALA A 121 2.97 -1.46 -1.86
C ALA A 121 2.48 -0.73 -0.60
N VAL A 122 2.34 0.59 -0.65
CA VAL A 122 1.97 1.46 0.49
C VAL A 122 0.47 1.31 0.80
N PRO A 123 0.08 1.05 2.06
CA PRO A 123 -1.33 0.83 2.43
C PRO A 123 -2.10 2.15 2.61
N VAL A 124 -2.20 2.96 1.56
CA VAL A 124 -2.82 4.31 1.60
C VAL A 124 -4.25 4.28 2.13
N LYS A 125 -5.01 3.21 1.84
CA LYS A 125 -6.38 3.02 2.35
C LYS A 125 -6.47 2.93 3.88
N LYS A 126 -5.35 2.70 4.58
CA LYS A 126 -5.28 2.63 6.05
C LYS A 126 -4.81 3.96 6.66
N TRP A 127 -4.75 5.04 5.90
CA TRP A 127 -4.26 6.34 6.34
C TRP A 127 -5.34 7.27 6.88
N GLY A 128 -6.63 6.92 6.73
CA GLY A 128 -7.76 7.79 7.13
C GLY A 128 -7.77 9.08 6.33
N ILE A 129 -7.55 8.98 5.02
CA ILE A 129 -7.48 10.15 4.13
C ILE A 129 -8.80 10.92 4.03
N GLU A 130 -9.91 10.26 4.34
CA GLU A 130 -11.25 10.84 4.41
C GLU A 130 -11.39 11.92 5.50
N ASP A 131 -10.52 11.87 6.53
CA ASP A 131 -10.48 12.86 7.62
C ASP A 131 -9.47 13.99 7.35
N TRP A 132 -8.88 14.07 6.15
CA TRP A 132 -7.90 15.10 5.84
C TRP A 132 -8.58 16.40 5.40
N GLU A 133 -7.92 17.55 5.68
CA GLU A 133 -8.44 18.87 5.33
C GLU A 133 -8.57 19.13 3.83
N VAL A 134 -7.83 18.36 3.03
CA VAL A 134 -7.83 18.41 1.57
C VAL A 134 -8.39 17.09 1.05
N ASP A 135 -9.46 17.17 0.27
CA ASP A 135 -10.01 15.99 -0.41
C ASP A 135 -8.98 15.40 -1.37
N ILE A 136 -8.75 14.09 -1.24
CA ILE A 136 -7.77 13.36 -2.04
C ILE A 136 -8.46 12.20 -2.75
N GLU A 137 -8.21 12.08 -4.04
CA GLU A 137 -8.63 10.94 -4.83
C GLU A 137 -7.58 9.81 -4.78
N LEU A 138 -8.01 8.57 -4.55
CA LEU A 138 -7.18 7.39 -4.80
C LEU A 138 -7.38 6.94 -6.23
N SER A 139 -6.35 7.13 -7.05
CA SER A 139 -6.41 6.87 -8.49
C SER A 139 -5.63 5.59 -8.85
N LYS A 140 -6.05 4.97 -9.95
CA LYS A 140 -5.35 3.86 -10.60
C LYS A 140 -4.93 4.23 -12.03
N ASP A 141 -4.87 5.52 -12.32
CA ASP A 141 -4.57 6.05 -13.65
C ASP A 141 -3.60 7.24 -13.54
N ALA A 142 -2.31 6.92 -13.51
CA ALA A 142 -1.23 7.91 -13.54
C ALA A 142 -1.03 8.56 -14.95
N GLY A 143 -1.97 8.34 -15.84
CA GLY A 143 -1.87 8.71 -17.24
C GLY A 143 -0.97 7.75 -18.03
N ARG A 144 -0.58 8.15 -19.25
CA ARG A 144 0.29 7.32 -20.14
C ARG A 144 1.44 8.12 -20.72
N TYR A 145 1.89 9.10 -19.95
CA TYR A 145 2.97 9.99 -20.31
C TYR A 145 4.15 9.86 -19.32
N ILE A 146 5.03 10.85 -19.23
CA ILE A 146 6.25 10.82 -18.40
C ILE A 146 5.96 10.54 -16.92
N CYS A 147 4.84 11.00 -16.36
CA CYS A 147 4.46 10.71 -14.99
C CYS A 147 4.33 9.21 -14.74
N ASN A 148 3.56 8.53 -15.59
CA ASN A 148 3.39 7.08 -15.51
C ASN A 148 4.71 6.35 -15.76
N GLU A 149 5.50 6.75 -16.78
CA GLU A 149 6.80 6.15 -17.04
C GLU A 149 7.75 6.27 -15.83
N THR A 150 7.83 7.45 -15.21
CA THR A 150 8.65 7.68 -14.00
C THR A 150 8.23 6.75 -12.85
N TYR A 151 6.93 6.69 -12.60
CA TYR A 151 6.39 5.86 -11.52
C TYR A 151 6.62 4.38 -11.78
N TYR A 152 6.30 3.93 -13.00
CA TYR A 152 6.51 2.55 -13.43
C TYR A 152 7.97 2.11 -13.28
N ARG A 153 8.91 2.89 -13.84
CA ARG A 153 10.34 2.57 -13.80
C ARG A 153 10.88 2.50 -12.37
N THR A 154 10.41 3.38 -11.48
CA THR A 154 10.82 3.35 -10.08
C THR A 154 10.28 2.12 -9.37
N LEU A 155 9.00 1.77 -9.56
CA LEU A 155 8.40 0.56 -8.98
C LEU A 155 9.05 -0.72 -9.53
N GLU A 156 9.32 -0.79 -10.84
CA GLU A 156 10.02 -1.90 -11.49
C GLU A 156 11.41 -2.13 -10.89
N ALA A 157 12.17 -1.05 -10.70
CA ALA A 157 13.51 -1.12 -10.12
C ALA A 157 13.46 -1.56 -8.64
N LEU A 158 12.50 -1.07 -7.85
CA LEU A 158 12.28 -1.50 -6.47
C LEU A 158 12.00 -3.00 -6.39
N GLN A 159 11.13 -3.54 -7.26
CA GLN A 159 10.84 -4.97 -7.32
C GLN A 159 12.06 -5.79 -7.75
N THR A 160 12.77 -5.34 -8.79
CA THR A 160 13.96 -6.02 -9.32
C THR A 160 15.05 -6.15 -8.27
N HIS A 161 15.29 -5.09 -7.50
CA HIS A 161 16.28 -5.06 -6.41
C HIS A 161 15.75 -5.62 -5.10
N LYS A 162 14.46 -5.98 -5.01
CA LYS A 162 13.78 -6.44 -3.78
C LYS A 162 13.89 -5.44 -2.63
N PHE A 163 13.84 -4.16 -2.93
CA PHE A 163 13.86 -3.10 -1.93
C PHE A 163 12.44 -2.83 -1.41
N ALA A 164 12.29 -2.88 -0.10
CA ALA A 164 11.03 -2.56 0.58
C ALA A 164 10.96 -1.05 0.93
N ILE A 165 11.13 -0.19 -0.08
CA ILE A 165 11.07 1.26 0.05
C ILE A 165 9.67 1.73 -0.39
N PRO A 166 8.93 2.48 0.46
CA PRO A 166 7.65 3.06 0.04
C PRO A 166 7.87 4.05 -1.09
N CYS A 167 7.14 3.84 -2.19
CA CYS A 167 7.15 4.71 -3.36
C CYS A 167 5.72 5.05 -3.75
N LEU A 168 5.44 6.35 -3.91
CA LEU A 168 4.15 6.86 -4.37
C LEU A 168 4.35 7.94 -5.44
N PHE A 169 3.32 8.12 -6.24
CA PHE A 169 3.17 9.25 -7.14
C PHE A 169 1.97 10.08 -6.71
N LEU A 170 2.18 11.38 -6.49
CA LEU A 170 1.15 12.33 -6.12
C LEU A 170 0.94 13.33 -7.26
N HIS A 171 -0.19 13.24 -7.95
CA HIS A 171 -0.62 14.26 -8.87
C HIS A 171 -1.25 15.43 -8.11
N LEU A 172 -0.82 16.63 -8.44
CA LEU A 172 -1.32 17.88 -7.89
C LEU A 172 -2.13 18.60 -8.96
N PRO A 173 -3.26 19.21 -8.60
CA PRO A 173 -4.01 20.05 -9.51
C PRO A 173 -3.27 21.38 -9.78
N PRO A 174 -3.72 22.16 -10.76
CA PRO A 174 -3.23 23.51 -10.98
C PRO A 174 -3.33 24.41 -9.74
N VAL A 175 -2.47 25.41 -9.65
CA VAL A 175 -2.37 26.32 -8.46
C VAL A 175 -3.65 27.08 -8.14
N GLU A 176 -4.57 27.20 -9.10
CA GLU A 176 -5.89 27.79 -8.95
C GLU A 176 -6.81 26.92 -8.07
N HIS A 177 -6.53 25.63 -7.95
CA HIS A 177 -7.30 24.69 -7.16
C HIS A 177 -6.59 24.30 -5.86
N LEU A 178 -5.25 24.32 -5.83
CA LEU A 178 -4.45 24.03 -4.65
C LEU A 178 -3.19 24.89 -4.68
N SER A 179 -3.09 25.82 -3.76
CA SER A 179 -1.91 26.72 -3.66
C SER A 179 -0.63 25.92 -3.37
N VAL A 180 0.52 26.48 -3.72
CA VAL A 180 1.84 25.87 -3.43
C VAL A 180 2.02 25.61 -1.93
N GLU A 181 1.49 26.50 -1.06
CA GLU A 181 1.57 26.33 0.40
C GLU A 181 0.74 25.12 0.86
N GLU A 182 -0.51 24.99 0.41
CA GLU A 182 -1.39 23.86 0.75
C GLU A 182 -0.83 22.56 0.21
N ALA A 183 -0.37 22.54 -1.04
CA ALA A 183 0.30 21.41 -1.65
C ALA A 183 1.56 21.00 -0.85
N SER A 184 2.35 21.94 -0.37
CA SER A 184 3.52 21.64 0.46
C SER A 184 3.14 21.05 1.83
N LYS A 185 2.03 21.49 2.43
CA LYS A 185 1.49 20.88 3.67
C LYS A 185 1.03 19.45 3.41
N LEU A 186 0.31 19.22 2.28
CA LEU A 186 -0.12 17.90 1.86
C LEU A 186 1.07 16.96 1.63
N VAL A 187 2.09 17.40 0.88
CA VAL A 187 3.31 16.61 0.62
C VAL A 187 3.98 16.20 1.93
N ARG A 188 4.12 17.11 2.92
CA ARG A 188 4.66 16.79 4.26
C ARG A 188 3.83 15.70 4.95
N ARG A 189 2.51 15.79 4.86
CA ARG A 189 1.59 14.82 5.46
C ARG A 189 1.72 13.44 4.80
N VAL A 190 1.76 13.38 3.47
CA VAL A 190 1.99 12.13 2.71
C VAL A 190 3.33 11.51 3.10
N LEU A 191 4.42 12.28 3.11
CA LEU A 191 5.74 11.79 3.51
C LEU A 191 5.77 11.24 4.94
N ALA A 192 5.09 11.90 5.89
CA ALA A 192 4.98 11.38 7.24
C ALA A 192 4.28 10.02 7.27
N HIS A 193 3.18 9.84 6.52
CA HIS A 193 2.46 8.57 6.43
C HIS A 193 3.28 7.47 5.72
N MET A 194 4.15 7.84 4.78
CA MET A 194 5.05 6.88 4.12
C MET A 194 6.17 6.38 5.04
N LEU A 195 6.64 7.22 5.96
CA LEU A 195 7.75 6.89 6.86
C LEU A 195 7.31 6.17 8.14
N TYR A 196 6.05 6.30 8.52
CA TYR A 196 5.49 5.59 9.68
C TYR A 196 4.54 4.49 9.21
N LYS A 197 4.54 3.38 9.95
CA LYS A 197 3.66 2.25 9.63
C LYS A 197 2.37 2.36 10.41
N PRO A 198 1.20 2.31 9.76
CA PRO A 198 -0.07 2.16 10.47
C PRO A 198 -0.09 0.82 11.20
N SER A 199 -0.80 0.77 12.32
CA SER A 199 -1.11 -0.47 13.03
C SER A 199 -2.59 -0.79 12.79
N ILE A 200 -2.87 -2.03 12.41
CA ILE A 200 -4.23 -2.53 12.30
C ILE A 200 -4.44 -3.68 13.27
N GLN A 201 -5.67 -3.80 13.76
CA GLN A 201 -6.12 -4.98 14.49
C GLN A 201 -6.90 -5.88 13.52
N VAL A 202 -6.67 -7.17 13.64
CA VAL A 202 -7.35 -8.21 12.88
C VAL A 202 -7.93 -9.20 13.87
N ALA A 203 -9.15 -9.64 13.66
CA ALA A 203 -9.78 -10.72 14.41
C ALA A 203 -9.75 -12.00 13.57
N ALA A 204 -9.26 -13.10 14.14
CA ALA A 204 -9.12 -14.38 13.46
C ALA A 204 -9.89 -15.49 14.22
N GLY A 205 -10.68 -16.29 13.49
CA GLY A 205 -11.47 -17.40 13.98
C GLY A 205 -10.73 -18.74 13.81
N ILE A 206 -10.53 -19.43 14.93
CA ILE A 206 -9.90 -20.76 14.95
C ILE A 206 -11.01 -21.78 15.18
N PHE A 207 -11.52 -22.37 14.10
CA PHE A 207 -12.40 -23.53 14.16
C PHE A 207 -11.56 -24.80 14.36
N THR A 208 -11.98 -25.65 15.28
CA THR A 208 -11.29 -26.92 15.55
C THR A 208 -12.24 -28.11 15.37
N SER A 209 -11.70 -29.23 14.92
CA SER A 209 -12.38 -30.51 14.78
C SER A 209 -11.44 -31.66 15.16
N GLU A 210 -11.94 -32.91 15.10
CA GLU A 210 -11.07 -34.09 15.27
C GLU A 210 -9.98 -34.19 14.21
N SER A 211 -10.17 -33.57 13.04
CA SER A 211 -9.22 -33.54 11.93
C SER A 211 -8.16 -32.43 12.04
N GLY A 212 -8.30 -31.54 13.00
CA GLY A 212 -7.40 -30.40 13.19
C GLY A 212 -8.14 -29.05 13.18
N PHE A 213 -7.61 -28.04 12.49
CA PHE A 213 -8.18 -26.70 12.41
C PHE A 213 -8.47 -26.27 10.97
N LEU A 214 -9.38 -25.31 10.83
CA LEU A 214 -9.79 -24.78 9.52
C LEU A 214 -8.77 -23.76 9.00
N ALA A 215 -8.35 -23.95 7.75
CA ALA A 215 -7.56 -22.99 6.99
C ALA A 215 -8.30 -22.55 5.73
N MET A 216 -8.15 -21.28 5.38
CA MET A 216 -8.76 -20.66 4.21
C MET A 216 -7.67 -20.15 3.28
N LYS A 217 -7.88 -20.28 1.96
CA LYS A 217 -6.93 -19.83 0.95
C LYS A 217 -7.46 -18.59 0.24
N ARG A 218 -6.68 -17.55 0.24
CA ARG A 218 -7.03 -16.24 -0.35
C ARG A 218 -7.32 -16.36 -1.85
N GLY A 219 -8.40 -15.72 -2.29
CA GLY A 219 -8.82 -15.68 -3.69
C GLY A 219 -7.86 -14.91 -4.59
N GLU A 220 -8.06 -15.02 -5.90
CA GLU A 220 -7.18 -14.42 -6.90
C GLU A 220 -7.19 -12.88 -6.87
N ASP A 221 -8.33 -12.28 -6.49
CA ASP A 221 -8.49 -10.83 -6.42
C ASP A 221 -7.97 -10.21 -5.11
N GLU A 222 -7.60 -11.06 -4.14
CA GLU A 222 -7.14 -10.62 -2.83
C GLU A 222 -5.62 -10.33 -2.81
N PRO A 223 -5.16 -9.34 -2.01
CA PRO A 223 -3.74 -9.14 -1.77
C PRO A 223 -3.10 -10.42 -1.22
N LYS A 224 -1.91 -10.80 -1.71
CA LYS A 224 -1.24 -12.06 -1.35
C LYS A 224 -2.08 -13.31 -1.68
N SER A 225 -2.77 -13.28 -2.82
CA SER A 225 -3.52 -14.39 -3.38
C SER A 225 -2.76 -15.72 -3.28
N GLY A 226 -3.49 -16.78 -3.00
CA GLY A 226 -2.96 -18.14 -2.90
C GLY A 226 -2.30 -18.51 -1.58
N LYS A 227 -2.06 -17.54 -0.66
CA LYS A 227 -1.62 -17.84 0.70
C LYS A 227 -2.78 -18.31 1.57
N TRP A 228 -2.45 -19.08 2.61
CA TRP A 228 -3.39 -19.56 3.61
C TRP A 228 -3.49 -18.59 4.79
N GLU A 229 -4.65 -18.51 5.39
CA GLU A 229 -4.98 -17.68 6.55
C GLU A 229 -6.06 -18.32 7.41
N PHE A 230 -6.27 -17.80 8.63
CA PHE A 230 -7.47 -18.08 9.40
C PHE A 230 -8.61 -17.18 8.91
N PRO A 231 -9.88 -17.67 8.91
CA PRO A 231 -11.03 -16.84 8.56
C PRO A 231 -11.18 -15.68 9.53
N GLY A 232 -11.53 -14.50 8.99
CA GLY A 232 -11.69 -13.28 9.78
C GLY A 232 -11.16 -12.06 9.03
N GLY A 233 -11.13 -10.90 9.70
CA GLY A 233 -10.78 -9.67 9.01
C GLY A 233 -10.39 -8.51 9.93
N THR A 234 -10.32 -7.33 9.33
CA THR A 234 -9.88 -6.10 10.01
C THR A 234 -10.95 -5.64 11.01
N VAL A 235 -10.54 -5.32 12.24
CA VAL A 235 -11.37 -4.63 13.22
C VAL A 235 -11.60 -3.20 12.75
N GLU A 236 -12.87 -2.82 12.56
CA GLU A 236 -13.24 -1.49 12.12
C GLU A 236 -13.20 -0.47 13.27
N ARG A 237 -13.36 0.81 12.91
CA ARG A 237 -13.40 1.88 13.90
C ARG A 237 -14.61 1.69 14.84
N ASP A 238 -14.38 1.83 16.14
CA ASP A 238 -15.40 1.69 17.18
C ASP A 238 -16.01 0.27 17.33
N GLU A 239 -15.35 -0.75 16.76
CA GLU A 239 -15.73 -2.17 16.84
C GLU A 239 -14.82 -2.92 17.82
N SER A 240 -15.36 -3.90 18.55
CA SER A 240 -14.53 -4.83 19.32
C SER A 240 -13.96 -5.93 18.44
N PRO A 241 -12.81 -6.53 18.78
CA PRO A 241 -12.29 -7.68 18.01
C PRO A 241 -13.27 -8.86 17.96
N GLU A 242 -14.07 -9.05 18.99
CA GLU A 242 -15.12 -10.06 19.07
C GLU A 242 -16.24 -9.79 18.06
N ASP A 243 -16.74 -8.57 17.99
CA ASP A 243 -17.79 -8.18 17.05
C ASP A 243 -17.29 -8.23 15.60
N ALA A 244 -16.06 -7.74 15.36
CA ALA A 244 -15.42 -7.83 14.07
C ALA A 244 -15.33 -9.26 13.57
N LEU A 245 -14.91 -10.19 14.42
CA LEU A 245 -14.82 -11.60 14.03
C LEU A 245 -16.19 -12.17 13.63
N LEU A 246 -17.22 -11.93 14.43
CA LEU A 246 -18.55 -12.47 14.13
C LEU A 246 -19.12 -11.88 12.83
N ARG A 247 -18.91 -10.60 12.59
CA ARG A 247 -19.29 -9.95 11.33
C ARG A 247 -18.55 -10.56 10.12
N GLU A 248 -17.21 -10.68 10.19
CA GLU A 248 -16.40 -11.25 9.11
C GLU A 248 -16.76 -12.72 8.82
N LEU A 249 -16.97 -13.54 9.85
CA LEU A 249 -17.41 -14.93 9.67
C LEU A 249 -18.78 -15.02 8.99
N GLN A 250 -19.69 -14.11 9.31
CA GLN A 250 -20.98 -14.02 8.63
C GLN A 250 -20.84 -13.58 7.17
N GLU A 251 -19.98 -12.61 6.88
CA GLU A 251 -19.75 -12.07 5.54
C GLU A 251 -18.99 -13.05 4.63
N GLU A 252 -17.93 -13.68 5.16
CA GLU A 252 -17.05 -14.53 4.38
C GLU A 252 -17.53 -15.97 4.25
N LEU A 253 -18.16 -16.52 5.32
CA LEU A 253 -18.53 -17.92 5.42
C LEU A 253 -20.03 -18.16 5.49
N SER A 254 -20.84 -17.08 5.59
CA SER A 254 -22.30 -17.14 5.75
C SER A 254 -22.73 -17.96 6.99
N VAL A 255 -21.96 -17.92 8.06
CA VAL A 255 -22.16 -18.74 9.26
C VAL A 255 -22.40 -17.89 10.50
N GLU A 256 -23.37 -18.30 11.32
CA GLU A 256 -23.50 -17.83 12.69
C GLU A 256 -22.54 -18.63 13.58
N ALA A 257 -21.55 -17.94 14.12
CA ALA A 257 -20.56 -18.54 15.00
C ALA A 257 -20.68 -17.99 16.43
N SER A 258 -20.19 -18.76 17.40
CA SER A 258 -20.05 -18.36 18.79
C SER A 258 -18.60 -18.39 19.22
N ILE A 259 -18.17 -17.37 19.97
CA ILE A 259 -16.82 -17.34 20.53
C ILE A 259 -16.79 -18.17 21.81
N ILE A 260 -15.96 -19.22 21.81
CA ILE A 260 -15.74 -20.06 23.00
C ILE A 260 -14.81 -19.34 23.97
N LYS A 261 -13.67 -18.87 23.47
CA LYS A 261 -12.67 -18.14 24.26
C LYS A 261 -11.64 -17.45 23.37
N LYS A 262 -10.98 -16.44 23.91
CA LYS A 262 -9.79 -15.86 23.32
C LYS A 262 -8.63 -16.87 23.34
N ALA A 263 -8.03 -17.12 22.21
CA ALA A 263 -6.88 -18.01 22.06
C ALA A 263 -5.57 -17.31 22.34
N GLY A 264 -5.40 -16.08 21.82
CA GLY A 264 -4.20 -15.31 22.02
C GLY A 264 -4.22 -13.97 21.29
N ILE A 265 -3.09 -13.26 21.39
CA ILE A 265 -2.78 -12.08 20.57
C ILE A 265 -1.40 -12.31 19.99
N TRP A 266 -1.30 -12.16 18.67
CA TRP A 266 -0.03 -12.26 17.95
C TRP A 266 0.22 -10.96 17.19
N THR A 267 1.48 -10.62 16.98
CA THR A 267 1.86 -9.42 16.24
C THR A 267 2.83 -9.77 15.12
N HIS A 268 2.65 -9.11 13.98
CA HIS A 268 3.58 -9.20 12.86
C HIS A 268 3.84 -7.83 12.25
N THR A 269 5.07 -7.61 11.77
CA THR A 269 5.45 -6.36 11.13
C THR A 269 5.82 -6.61 9.68
N TYR A 270 4.94 -6.21 8.79
CA TYR A 270 5.24 -6.11 7.36
C TYR A 270 6.09 -4.87 7.05
N PRO A 271 6.69 -4.78 5.86
CA PRO A 271 7.46 -3.59 5.47
C PRO A 271 6.72 -2.26 5.68
N PHE A 272 5.39 -2.24 5.47
CA PHE A 272 4.59 -1.01 5.50
C PHE A 272 3.42 -1.03 6.49
N LEU A 273 3.30 -2.07 7.33
CA LEU A 273 2.14 -2.27 8.19
C LEU A 273 2.51 -3.06 9.44
N HIS A 274 2.00 -2.65 10.60
CA HIS A 274 1.96 -3.49 11.81
C HIS A 274 0.59 -4.15 11.92
N VAL A 275 0.57 -5.44 12.20
CA VAL A 275 -0.66 -6.21 12.40
C VAL A 275 -0.66 -6.81 13.80
N GLU A 276 -1.75 -6.62 14.53
CA GLU A 276 -2.07 -7.29 15.79
C GLU A 276 -3.27 -8.20 15.55
N ILE A 277 -3.07 -9.53 15.68
CA ILE A 277 -4.14 -10.52 15.46
C ILE A 277 -4.69 -10.96 16.79
N HIS A 278 -5.99 -10.73 16.99
CA HIS A 278 -6.78 -11.26 18.09
C HIS A 278 -7.40 -12.59 17.66
N GLY A 279 -6.85 -13.70 18.10
CA GLY A 279 -7.35 -15.03 17.76
C GLY A 279 -8.35 -15.54 18.78
N PHE A 280 -9.43 -16.14 18.30
CA PHE A 280 -10.49 -16.72 19.10
C PHE A 280 -10.80 -18.14 18.69
N LEU A 281 -10.96 -19.04 19.65
CA LEU A 281 -11.60 -20.32 19.40
C LEU A 281 -13.08 -20.09 19.19
N VAL A 282 -13.61 -20.63 18.10
CA VAL A 282 -15.00 -20.45 17.69
C VAL A 282 -15.67 -21.78 17.39
N GLU A 283 -16.99 -21.81 17.53
CA GLU A 283 -17.84 -22.94 17.16
C GLU A 283 -19.04 -22.46 16.37
N THR A 284 -19.61 -23.35 15.58
CA THR A 284 -20.86 -23.19 14.87
C THR A 284 -21.62 -24.51 14.82
N GLU A 285 -22.95 -24.45 14.78
CA GLU A 285 -23.81 -25.63 14.65
C GLU A 285 -23.73 -26.24 13.24
N ASN A 286 -23.32 -25.48 12.23
CA ASN A 286 -23.40 -25.84 10.81
C ASN A 286 -22.04 -25.82 10.11
N LEU A 287 -21.07 -26.58 10.61
CA LEU A 287 -19.73 -26.69 10.02
C LEU A 287 -19.74 -27.22 8.56
N ASP A 288 -20.76 -27.98 8.17
CA ASP A 288 -20.91 -28.55 6.84
C ASP A 288 -21.51 -27.57 5.82
N ASP A 289 -22.09 -26.45 6.31
CA ASP A 289 -22.80 -25.45 5.47
C ASP A 289 -21.95 -24.18 5.18
N LEU A 290 -20.66 -24.19 5.50
CA LEU A 290 -19.76 -23.06 5.27
C LEU A 290 -19.70 -22.72 3.76
N GLN A 291 -20.00 -21.47 3.43
CA GLN A 291 -19.94 -20.94 2.07
C GLN A 291 -18.79 -19.95 1.94
N MET A 292 -17.93 -20.15 0.96
CA MET A 292 -16.82 -19.22 0.68
C MET A 292 -17.28 -18.10 -0.24
N SER A 293 -17.10 -16.86 0.16
CA SER A 293 -17.41 -15.67 -0.67
C SER A 293 -16.16 -15.07 -1.31
N VAL A 294 -15.05 -15.02 -0.58
CA VAL A 294 -13.79 -14.36 -1.01
C VAL A 294 -12.61 -15.32 -1.10
N HIS A 295 -12.71 -16.50 -0.51
CA HIS A 295 -11.66 -17.50 -0.51
C HIS A 295 -11.79 -18.49 -1.68
N SER A 296 -10.67 -19.00 -2.17
CA SER A 296 -10.60 -19.95 -3.29
C SER A 296 -10.63 -21.42 -2.86
N GLU A 297 -10.25 -21.71 -1.62
CA GLU A 297 -10.16 -23.06 -1.06
C GLU A 297 -10.35 -23.02 0.46
N MET A 298 -10.97 -24.07 1.00
CA MET A 298 -11.15 -24.29 2.44
C MET A 298 -10.67 -25.69 2.77
N LYS A 299 -9.90 -25.84 3.84
CA LYS A 299 -9.33 -27.15 4.22
C LYS A 299 -9.24 -27.31 5.74
N TRP A 300 -9.68 -28.48 6.22
CA TRP A 300 -9.34 -28.96 7.55
C TRP A 300 -7.96 -29.59 7.51
N ILE A 301 -7.07 -29.13 8.38
CA ILE A 301 -5.66 -29.53 8.38
C ILE A 301 -5.22 -29.94 9.79
N SER A 302 -4.45 -31.01 9.85
CA SER A 302 -3.79 -31.41 11.10
C SER A 302 -2.67 -30.43 11.46
N SER A 303 -2.28 -30.36 12.71
CA SER A 303 -1.19 -29.50 13.19
C SER A 303 0.13 -29.75 12.42
N SER A 304 0.43 -31.00 12.05
CA SER A 304 1.64 -31.35 11.28
C SER A 304 1.57 -30.92 9.80
N GLU A 305 0.40 -30.96 9.18
CA GLU A 305 0.19 -30.48 7.80
C GLU A 305 0.21 -28.96 7.73
N GLY A 306 -0.32 -28.30 8.77
CA GLY A 306 -0.38 -26.85 8.86
C GLY A 306 0.97 -26.19 8.67
N LEU A 307 2.04 -26.74 9.23
CA LEU A 307 3.39 -26.21 9.12
C LEU A 307 3.96 -26.23 7.68
N ASN A 308 3.34 -26.98 6.75
CA ASN A 308 3.81 -27.11 5.38
C ASN A 308 3.03 -26.25 4.36
N LEU A 309 2.01 -25.52 4.81
CA LEU A 309 1.26 -24.61 3.94
C LEU A 309 1.93 -23.26 3.81
N ASP A 310 1.70 -22.58 2.68
CA ASP A 310 2.20 -21.21 2.46
C ASP A 310 1.25 -20.19 3.09
N TRP A 311 1.41 -19.96 4.40
CA TRP A 311 0.61 -19.05 5.20
C TRP A 311 0.93 -17.58 4.93
N LEU A 312 -0.03 -16.71 5.24
CA LEU A 312 0.30 -15.31 5.53
C LEU A 312 1.30 -15.27 6.68
N GLU A 313 2.30 -14.43 6.56
CA GLU A 313 3.39 -14.33 7.53
C GLU A 313 2.90 -13.99 8.95
N ALA A 314 1.79 -13.25 9.05
CA ALA A 314 1.17 -12.89 10.33
C ALA A 314 0.48 -14.07 11.02
N ASP A 315 0.04 -15.09 10.26
CA ASP A 315 -0.67 -16.26 10.77
C ASP A 315 0.28 -17.40 11.21
N ILE A 316 1.52 -17.40 10.72
CA ILE A 316 2.52 -18.43 11.05
C ILE A 316 2.66 -18.66 12.56
N PRO A 317 2.80 -17.62 13.42
CA PRO A 317 2.91 -17.83 14.86
C PRO A 317 1.68 -18.50 15.49
N ILE A 318 0.47 -18.27 14.93
CA ILE A 318 -0.74 -18.94 15.40
C ILE A 318 -0.65 -20.44 15.11
N VAL A 319 -0.24 -20.79 13.90
CA VAL A 319 -0.08 -22.21 13.49
C VAL A 319 0.97 -22.92 14.33
N GLU A 320 2.09 -22.25 14.61
CA GLU A 320 3.15 -22.77 15.48
C GLU A 320 2.62 -23.05 16.88
N ASP A 321 1.90 -22.11 17.50
CA ASP A 321 1.31 -22.29 18.82
C ASP A 321 0.26 -23.42 18.86
N LEU A 322 -0.60 -23.52 17.84
CA LEU A 322 -1.57 -24.62 17.72
C LEU A 322 -0.88 -25.98 17.56
N SER A 323 0.27 -26.04 16.90
CA SER A 323 1.03 -27.29 16.72
C SER A 323 1.67 -27.79 18.01
N LEU A 324 1.86 -26.94 19.01
CA LEU A 324 2.42 -27.33 20.30
C LEU A 324 1.37 -27.87 21.30
N ILE A 325 0.08 -27.68 21.01
CA ILE A 325 -1.02 -28.07 21.92
C ILE A 325 -1.57 -29.47 21.61
N HIS A 326 -1.23 -30.01 20.46
CA HIS A 326 -1.63 -31.33 19.96
C HIS A 326 -0.41 -32.18 19.61
#